data_1dc25c599c712735ef50f64866648c24
#
_entry.id   1dc25c599c712735ef50f64866648c24
#
_cell.length_a   1.000
_cell.length_b   1.000
_cell.length_c   1.000
_cell.angle_alpha   90.00
_cell.angle_beta   90.00
_cell.angle_gamma   90.00
#
_symmetry.space_group_name_H-M   'P 1'
#
loop_
_entity.id
_entity.type
_entity.pdbx_description
1 polymer ?
#
loop_
_entity_poly.entity_id
_entity_poly.type
_entity_poly.pdbx_seq_one_letter_code
_entity_poly.pdbx_strand_id
1 'polypeptide(L)'
;MSSKYIEVPSNAMLLERDMDKTPVLETMHLGIDFGGLTAVDEFNLTIGRTEIVGLIGPNGAGKTTVFNLLTKVYQPTRGTILLNGKETSGMNTVQVNKAGIARTFQNIRLFSALTVEDNVKIGLHNSMNAGMFSGILRLPRHWKNERVAHERALELLSIFEMEDLANHQAGSLPYGAQRRLEIVRALATNPSLLLLDEPAAGMNPSETAELMENIRKIRDTFQIAVMLIEHDMNLVMGICEGIAVLNYGKIIAKGTPEEIQNNPQVIEAYLGKQKEDGQ
;
A
#
# COMPACT_ATOMS: atom_id res chain seq x y z
N MET A 1 9.17 -30.83 -2.49
CA MET A 1 9.53 -29.60 -1.77
C MET A 1 8.24 -29.11 -1.10
N SER A 2 8.24 -28.96 0.22
CA SER A 2 7.07 -28.45 0.93
C SER A 2 6.76 -27.05 0.41
N SER A 3 5.55 -26.80 -0.07
CA SER A 3 5.07 -25.47 -0.43
C SER A 3 5.35 -24.55 0.75
N LYS A 4 6.06 -23.44 0.51
CA LYS A 4 6.28 -22.40 1.51
C LYS A 4 5.05 -21.54 1.75
N TYR A 5 3.96 -21.83 1.03
CA TYR A 5 2.69 -21.14 1.18
C TYR A 5 1.90 -21.81 2.30
N ILE A 6 1.35 -21.00 3.17
CA ILE A 6 0.26 -21.44 4.04
C ILE A 6 -0.93 -21.68 3.12
N GLU A 7 -1.55 -22.85 3.24
CA GLU A 7 -2.79 -23.13 2.54
C GLU A 7 -3.80 -22.05 2.91
N VAL A 8 -4.07 -21.18 1.97
CA VAL A 8 -5.12 -20.18 2.10
C VAL A 8 -6.44 -20.89 1.78
N PRO A 9 -7.54 -20.62 2.51
CA PRO A 9 -8.85 -21.22 2.22
C PRO A 9 -9.21 -21.13 0.73
N SER A 10 -10.18 -21.92 0.28
CA SER A 10 -10.60 -22.04 -1.13
C SER A 10 -10.93 -20.73 -1.85
N ASN A 11 -11.16 -19.66 -1.10
CA ASN A 11 -11.30 -18.27 -1.59
C ASN A 11 -9.96 -17.52 -1.55
N ALA A 12 -8.87 -18.22 -1.88
CA ALA A 12 -7.52 -17.66 -1.89
C ALA A 12 -7.43 -16.48 -2.86
N MET A 13 -6.68 -15.45 -2.43
CA MET A 13 -6.46 -14.24 -3.24
C MET A 13 -5.26 -14.38 -4.16
N LEU A 14 -4.43 -15.40 -3.97
CA LEU A 14 -3.28 -15.67 -4.84
C LEU A 14 -3.76 -16.09 -6.23
N LEU A 15 -3.22 -15.43 -7.22
CA LEU A 15 -3.41 -15.85 -8.60
C LEU A 15 -2.55 -17.07 -8.91
N GLU A 16 -3.04 -17.93 -9.81
CA GLU A 16 -2.33 -19.16 -10.22
C GLU A 16 -0.90 -18.87 -10.69
N ARG A 17 -0.68 -17.74 -11.38
CA ARG A 17 0.64 -17.29 -11.83
C ARG A 17 1.66 -17.05 -10.70
N ASP A 18 1.21 -16.82 -9.48
CA ASP A 18 2.04 -16.50 -8.31
C ASP A 18 2.19 -17.68 -7.35
N MET A 19 1.48 -18.80 -7.57
CA MET A 19 1.43 -19.96 -6.67
C MET A 19 2.80 -20.60 -6.41
N ASP A 20 3.70 -20.57 -7.39
CA ASP A 20 5.05 -21.17 -7.28
C ASP A 20 6.09 -20.23 -6.66
N LYS A 21 5.71 -18.98 -6.35
CA LYS A 21 6.61 -17.96 -5.83
C LYS A 21 6.38 -17.74 -4.33
N THR A 22 7.44 -17.33 -3.62
CA THR A 22 7.28 -16.85 -2.25
C THR A 22 6.37 -15.61 -2.25
N PRO A 23 5.29 -15.59 -1.45
CA PRO A 23 4.43 -14.44 -1.33
C PRO A 23 5.21 -13.18 -0.92
N VAL A 24 4.72 -12.01 -1.33
CA VAL A 24 5.28 -10.74 -0.87
C VAL A 24 4.94 -10.51 0.59
N LEU A 25 3.68 -10.78 0.97
CA LEU A 25 3.19 -10.61 2.34
C LEU A 25 2.48 -11.88 2.81
N GLU A 26 2.80 -12.30 4.02
CA GLU A 26 2.03 -13.30 4.76
C GLU A 26 1.81 -12.80 6.18
N THR A 27 0.58 -12.89 6.66
CA THR A 27 0.24 -12.63 8.07
C THR A 27 -0.40 -13.87 8.67
N MET A 28 0.05 -14.24 9.87
CA MET A 28 -0.40 -15.44 10.58
C MET A 28 -0.85 -15.07 11.98
N HIS A 29 -2.15 -15.31 12.28
CA HIS A 29 -2.77 -15.02 13.58
C HIS A 29 -2.48 -13.61 14.09
N LEU A 30 -2.37 -12.63 13.14
CA LEU A 30 -2.00 -11.27 13.49
C LEU A 30 -3.09 -10.61 14.31
N GLY A 31 -2.70 -10.01 15.43
CA GLY A 31 -3.63 -9.32 16.31
C GLY A 31 -2.99 -8.22 17.13
N ILE A 32 -3.83 -7.27 17.58
CA ILE A 32 -3.44 -6.20 18.48
C ILE A 32 -4.56 -5.85 19.46
N ASP A 33 -4.15 -5.67 20.71
CA ASP A 33 -5.01 -5.25 21.81
C ASP A 33 -4.60 -3.88 22.32
N PHE A 34 -5.57 -3.00 22.55
CA PHE A 34 -5.39 -1.68 23.16
C PHE A 34 -6.19 -1.59 24.46
N GLY A 35 -5.53 -1.65 25.63
CA GLY A 35 -6.20 -1.45 26.91
C GLY A 35 -7.43 -2.33 27.14
N GLY A 36 -7.40 -3.59 26.69
CA GLY A 36 -8.51 -4.54 26.79
C GLY A 36 -9.48 -4.58 25.60
N LEU A 37 -9.33 -3.67 24.63
CA LEU A 37 -10.04 -3.71 23.35
C LEU A 37 -9.19 -4.42 22.30
N THR A 38 -9.68 -5.51 21.73
CA THR A 38 -9.06 -6.18 20.58
C THR A 38 -9.47 -5.44 19.30
N ALA A 39 -8.52 -4.75 18.67
CA ALA A 39 -8.77 -3.98 17.45
C ALA A 39 -8.57 -4.79 16.16
N VAL A 40 -7.69 -5.80 16.19
CA VAL A 40 -7.50 -6.78 15.12
C VAL A 40 -7.29 -8.14 15.78
N ASP A 41 -7.94 -9.17 15.26
CA ASP A 41 -7.90 -10.52 15.78
C ASP A 41 -7.86 -11.55 14.66
N GLU A 42 -6.96 -12.54 14.80
CA GLU A 42 -6.81 -13.65 13.86
C GLU A 42 -6.75 -13.21 12.39
N PHE A 43 -6.03 -12.10 12.11
CA PHE A 43 -5.91 -11.60 10.76
C PHE A 43 -4.88 -12.44 9.99
N ASN A 44 -5.39 -13.23 9.05
CA ASN A 44 -4.60 -14.13 8.19
C ASN A 44 -4.78 -13.73 6.74
N LEU A 45 -3.72 -13.21 6.11
CA LEU A 45 -3.72 -12.74 4.73
C LEU A 45 -2.41 -13.10 4.05
N THR A 46 -2.51 -13.57 2.81
CA THR A 46 -1.37 -13.82 1.93
C THR A 46 -1.55 -13.01 0.66
N ILE A 47 -0.51 -12.27 0.25
CA ILE A 47 -0.50 -11.47 -0.99
C ILE A 47 0.64 -11.98 -1.87
N GLY A 48 0.29 -12.37 -3.10
CA GLY A 48 1.25 -12.78 -4.13
C GLY A 48 2.03 -11.62 -4.71
N ARG A 49 3.07 -11.93 -5.47
CA ARG A 49 3.79 -10.92 -6.25
C ARG A 49 2.87 -10.41 -7.36
N THR A 50 2.93 -9.12 -7.64
CA THR A 50 2.12 -8.51 -8.71
C THR A 50 0.59 -8.63 -8.53
N GLU A 51 0.13 -8.84 -7.30
CA GLU A 51 -1.29 -8.92 -6.97
C GLU A 51 -1.82 -7.58 -6.47
N ILE A 52 -3.03 -7.19 -6.90
CA ILE A 52 -3.76 -6.03 -6.37
C ILE A 52 -4.86 -6.52 -5.45
N VAL A 53 -4.72 -6.23 -4.16
CA VAL A 53 -5.61 -6.71 -3.11
C VAL A 53 -6.33 -5.56 -2.43
N GLY A 54 -7.66 -5.66 -2.32
CA GLY A 54 -8.49 -4.75 -1.56
C GLY A 54 -8.70 -5.19 -0.11
N LEU A 55 -8.53 -4.29 0.84
CA LEU A 55 -8.98 -4.46 2.22
C LEU A 55 -10.16 -3.54 2.46
N ILE A 56 -11.37 -4.09 2.50
CA ILE A 56 -12.59 -3.35 2.66
C ILE A 56 -13.29 -3.69 3.98
N GLY A 57 -14.31 -2.95 4.32
CA GLY A 57 -15.12 -3.17 5.53
C GLY A 57 -15.71 -1.86 6.06
N PRO A 58 -16.67 -1.93 6.99
CA PRO A 58 -17.30 -0.76 7.59
C PRO A 58 -16.31 0.18 8.29
N ASN A 59 -16.72 1.41 8.60
CA ASN A 59 -15.95 2.32 9.42
C ASN A 59 -15.71 1.71 10.81
N GLY A 60 -14.48 1.82 11.31
CA GLY A 60 -14.10 1.20 12.57
C GLY A 60 -13.84 -0.31 12.50
N ALA A 61 -13.89 -0.96 11.33
CA ALA A 61 -13.61 -2.38 11.19
C ALA A 61 -12.14 -2.78 11.53
N GLY A 62 -11.22 -1.82 11.61
CA GLY A 62 -9.80 -2.08 11.92
C GLY A 62 -8.85 -1.98 10.72
N LYS A 63 -9.30 -1.55 9.54
CA LYS A 63 -8.50 -1.47 8.30
C LYS A 63 -7.20 -0.66 8.48
N THR A 64 -7.30 0.56 8.97
CA THR A 64 -6.14 1.43 9.25
C THR A 64 -5.22 0.82 10.32
N THR A 65 -5.79 0.09 11.29
CA THR A 65 -5.00 -0.63 12.30
C THR A 65 -4.17 -1.74 11.65
N VAL A 66 -4.73 -2.48 10.70
CA VAL A 66 -3.97 -3.47 9.90
C VAL A 66 -2.81 -2.78 9.17
N PHE A 67 -3.04 -1.67 8.46
CA PHE A 67 -1.96 -0.93 7.80
C PHE A 67 -0.89 -0.44 8.78
N ASN A 68 -1.29 0.00 9.98
CA ASN A 68 -0.37 0.40 11.04
C ASN A 68 0.47 -0.77 11.57
N LEU A 69 -0.09 -1.98 11.63
CA LEU A 69 0.64 -3.20 11.99
C LEU A 69 1.64 -3.58 10.90
N LEU A 70 1.22 -3.59 9.62
CA LEU A 70 2.09 -3.93 8.49
C LEU A 70 3.27 -2.96 8.36
N THR A 71 3.05 -1.67 8.63
CA THR A 71 4.08 -0.63 8.58
C THR A 71 4.85 -0.43 9.88
N LYS A 72 4.59 -1.25 10.91
CA LYS A 72 5.25 -1.17 12.24
C LYS A 72 5.07 0.18 12.94
N VAL A 73 4.01 0.93 12.62
CA VAL A 73 3.53 2.05 13.45
C VAL A 73 3.02 1.50 14.79
N TYR A 74 2.35 0.36 14.74
CA TYR A 74 2.02 -0.46 15.91
C TYR A 74 2.76 -1.80 15.85
N GLN A 75 3.21 -2.28 17.00
CA GLN A 75 3.72 -3.63 17.12
C GLN A 75 2.55 -4.57 17.42
N PRO A 76 2.46 -5.75 16.75
CA PRO A 76 1.42 -6.71 17.06
C PRO A 76 1.60 -7.25 18.48
N THR A 77 0.48 -7.51 19.18
CA THR A 77 0.50 -8.22 20.47
C THR A 77 0.59 -9.73 20.28
N ARG A 78 0.17 -10.24 19.10
CA ARG A 78 0.25 -11.65 18.71
C ARG A 78 0.35 -11.81 17.22
N GLY A 79 0.79 -12.99 16.78
CA GLY A 79 0.95 -13.35 15.38
C GLY A 79 2.25 -12.83 14.75
N THR A 80 2.43 -13.17 13.50
CA THR A 80 3.64 -12.86 12.72
C THR A 80 3.32 -12.21 11.40
N ILE A 81 4.27 -11.40 10.89
CA ILE A 81 4.24 -10.79 9.57
C ILE A 81 5.52 -11.19 8.85
N LEU A 82 5.37 -11.88 7.72
CA LEU A 82 6.47 -12.19 6.81
C LEU A 82 6.41 -11.28 5.60
N LEU A 83 7.53 -10.68 5.25
CA LEU A 83 7.72 -9.89 4.03
C LEU A 83 8.78 -10.57 3.17
N ASN A 84 8.43 -10.96 1.95
CA ASN A 84 9.30 -11.75 1.08
C ASN A 84 9.89 -12.99 1.79
N GLY A 85 9.09 -13.68 2.59
CA GLY A 85 9.46 -14.85 3.37
C GLY A 85 10.36 -14.56 4.59
N LYS A 86 10.59 -13.29 4.94
CA LYS A 86 11.38 -12.89 6.13
C LYS A 86 10.48 -12.28 7.19
N GLU A 87 10.65 -12.73 8.42
CA GLU A 87 9.90 -12.19 9.55
C GLU A 87 10.30 -10.74 9.84
N THR A 88 9.30 -9.90 10.10
CA THR A 88 9.47 -8.47 10.40
C THR A 88 9.45 -8.17 11.91
N SER A 89 9.54 -9.18 12.77
CA SER A 89 9.56 -9.01 14.22
C SER A 89 10.70 -8.09 14.65
N GLY A 90 10.41 -7.20 15.58
CA GLY A 90 11.40 -6.23 16.09
C GLY A 90 11.80 -5.10 15.13
N MET A 91 11.30 -5.10 13.88
CA MET A 91 11.54 -3.98 12.96
C MET A 91 10.74 -2.76 13.37
N ASN A 92 11.33 -1.57 13.15
CA ASN A 92 10.63 -0.29 13.21
C ASN A 92 10.15 0.14 11.82
N THR A 93 9.44 1.29 11.74
CA THR A 93 8.88 1.83 10.49
C THR A 93 9.92 2.05 9.39
N VAL A 94 11.12 2.51 9.73
CA VAL A 94 12.21 2.75 8.77
C VAL A 94 12.75 1.42 8.24
N GLN A 95 12.91 0.44 9.12
CA GLN A 95 13.44 -0.87 8.74
C GLN A 95 12.46 -1.65 7.86
N VAL A 96 11.16 -1.61 8.15
CA VAL A 96 10.16 -2.29 7.32
C VAL A 96 10.00 -1.59 5.97
N ASN A 97 10.15 -0.26 5.90
CA ASN A 97 10.17 0.44 4.63
C ASN A 97 11.38 0.01 3.77
N LYS A 98 12.59 -0.05 4.38
CA LYS A 98 13.80 -0.56 3.69
C LYS A 98 13.69 -2.04 3.32
N ALA A 99 12.89 -2.82 4.02
CA ALA A 99 12.63 -4.22 3.70
C ALA A 99 11.66 -4.38 2.52
N GLY A 100 10.95 -3.29 2.12
CA GLY A 100 10.16 -3.27 0.89
C GLY A 100 8.67 -2.95 1.07
N ILE A 101 8.19 -2.41 2.21
CA ILE A 101 6.83 -1.89 2.35
C ILE A 101 6.85 -0.37 2.23
N ALA A 102 6.13 0.19 1.24
CA ALA A 102 5.83 1.62 1.19
C ALA A 102 4.34 1.86 1.44
N ARG A 103 4.00 3.04 1.97
CA ARG A 103 2.61 3.43 2.25
C ARG A 103 2.37 4.89 1.89
N THR A 104 1.22 5.16 1.27
CA THR A 104 0.61 6.49 1.25
C THR A 104 -0.29 6.67 2.47
N PHE A 105 -0.69 7.91 2.77
CA PHE A 105 -1.54 8.20 3.91
C PHE A 105 -2.85 8.81 3.44
N GLN A 106 -3.93 8.63 4.20
CA GLN A 106 -5.23 9.23 3.92
C GLN A 106 -5.13 10.76 3.75
N ASN A 107 -4.40 11.43 4.63
CA ASN A 107 -4.06 12.85 4.47
C ASN A 107 -2.72 12.99 3.75
N ILE A 108 -2.68 13.77 2.68
CA ILE A 108 -1.47 14.00 1.88
C ILE A 108 -0.34 14.51 2.78
N ARG A 109 0.81 13.83 2.72
CA ARG A 109 2.02 14.16 3.51
C ARG A 109 3.18 14.52 2.60
N LEU A 110 3.01 15.54 1.76
CA LEU A 110 4.08 16.08 0.94
C LEU A 110 4.87 17.15 1.68
N PHE A 111 6.11 17.35 1.27
CA PHE A 111 6.90 18.51 1.63
C PHE A 111 6.47 19.67 0.72
N SER A 112 5.43 20.39 1.12
CA SER A 112 4.71 21.36 0.30
C SER A 112 5.59 22.53 -0.18
N ALA A 113 6.61 22.91 0.59
CA ALA A 113 7.56 23.96 0.24
C ALA A 113 8.68 23.50 -0.72
N LEU A 114 8.84 22.18 -0.93
CA LEU A 114 9.81 21.62 -1.87
C LEU A 114 9.19 21.42 -3.25
N THR A 115 10.06 21.26 -4.25
CA THR A 115 9.63 20.94 -5.61
C THR A 115 9.04 19.52 -5.70
N VAL A 116 8.32 19.25 -6.77
CA VAL A 116 7.82 17.91 -7.12
C VAL A 116 8.99 16.92 -7.20
N GLU A 117 10.05 17.28 -7.92
CA GLU A 117 11.25 16.46 -8.06
C GLU A 117 11.93 16.20 -6.71
N ASP A 118 12.08 17.22 -5.85
CA ASP A 118 12.72 17.05 -4.53
C ASP A 118 11.92 16.09 -3.63
N ASN A 119 10.58 16.14 -3.70
CA ASN A 119 9.74 15.16 -3.00
C ASN A 119 10.06 13.73 -3.43
N VAL A 120 10.25 13.48 -4.73
CA VAL A 120 10.61 12.15 -5.25
C VAL A 120 12.03 11.78 -4.83
N LYS A 121 13.00 12.70 -4.93
CA LYS A 121 14.39 12.47 -4.51
C LYS A 121 14.51 12.07 -3.04
N ILE A 122 13.68 12.62 -2.15
CA ILE A 122 13.64 12.20 -0.74
C ILE A 122 13.28 10.71 -0.63
N GLY A 123 12.33 10.22 -1.44
CA GLY A 123 12.02 8.79 -1.51
C GLY A 123 13.20 7.94 -1.98
N LEU A 124 13.94 8.42 -3.00
CA LEU A 124 15.12 7.73 -3.54
C LEU A 124 16.27 7.60 -2.53
N HIS A 125 16.38 8.50 -1.55
CA HIS A 125 17.43 8.43 -0.52
C HIS A 125 17.41 7.13 0.30
N ASN A 126 16.26 6.49 0.45
CA ASN A 126 16.15 5.21 1.13
C ASN A 126 16.74 4.04 0.33
N SER A 127 16.70 4.11 -0.99
CA SER A 127 17.20 3.08 -1.90
C SER A 127 18.65 3.32 -2.35
N MET A 128 19.11 4.58 -2.30
CA MET A 128 20.47 4.96 -2.65
C MET A 128 21.36 4.96 -1.41
N ASN A 129 22.37 4.10 -1.36
CA ASN A 129 23.42 4.10 -0.33
C ASN A 129 24.33 5.36 -0.43
N ALA A 130 23.73 6.55 -0.30
CA ALA A 130 24.50 7.80 -0.24
C ALA A 130 25.03 7.98 1.19
N GLY A 131 26.28 7.62 1.40
CA GLY A 131 26.96 7.89 2.65
C GLY A 131 26.90 9.40 2.97
N MET A 132 26.41 9.76 4.15
CA MET A 132 26.23 11.14 4.62
C MET A 132 27.51 12.03 4.45
N PHE A 133 28.71 11.42 4.49
CA PHE A 133 29.98 12.10 4.29
C PHE A 133 30.24 12.55 2.83
N SER A 134 29.67 11.89 1.81
CA SER A 134 29.88 12.29 0.42
C SER A 134 29.09 13.55 0.02
N GLY A 135 28.00 13.84 0.70
CA GLY A 135 27.21 15.05 0.51
C GLY A 135 27.86 16.30 1.13
N ILE A 136 28.50 16.17 2.28
CA ILE A 136 29.15 17.30 3.01
C ILE A 136 30.39 17.79 2.24
N LEU A 137 31.16 16.89 1.62
CA LEU A 137 32.41 17.22 0.92
C LEU A 137 32.24 17.52 -0.58
N ARG A 138 31.01 17.53 -1.13
CA ARG A 138 30.71 17.77 -2.57
C ARG A 138 31.66 17.08 -3.53
N LEU A 139 32.02 15.82 -3.23
CA LEU A 139 32.94 15.02 -4.04
C LEU A 139 32.34 14.74 -5.45
N PRO A 140 33.12 14.44 -6.48
CA PRO A 140 32.64 14.11 -7.83
C PRO A 140 31.57 13.01 -7.83
N ARG A 141 31.61 12.08 -6.87
CA ARG A 141 30.59 11.05 -6.63
C ARG A 141 29.22 11.64 -6.25
N HIS A 142 29.18 12.80 -5.56
CA HIS A 142 27.93 13.49 -5.21
C HIS A 142 27.20 13.98 -6.47
N TRP A 143 27.90 14.63 -7.39
CA TRP A 143 27.32 15.12 -8.64
C TRP A 143 26.81 14.01 -9.55
N LYS A 144 27.52 12.87 -9.58
CA LYS A 144 27.07 11.68 -10.30
C LYS A 144 25.79 11.12 -9.69
N ASN A 145 25.72 11.02 -8.36
CA ASN A 145 24.53 10.52 -7.66
C ASN A 145 23.34 11.46 -7.83
N GLU A 146 23.57 12.78 -7.82
CA GLU A 146 22.52 13.79 -8.02
C GLU A 146 21.91 13.69 -9.42
N ARG A 147 22.74 13.51 -10.45
CA ARG A 147 22.25 13.30 -11.82
C ARG A 147 21.44 12.02 -11.96
N VAL A 148 21.90 10.92 -11.37
CA VAL A 148 21.16 9.64 -11.36
C VAL A 148 19.83 9.80 -10.61
N ALA A 149 19.82 10.53 -9.48
CA ALA A 149 18.59 10.79 -8.75
C ALA A 149 17.62 11.67 -9.54
N HIS A 150 18.12 12.66 -10.28
CA HIS A 150 17.33 13.50 -11.17
C HIS A 150 16.70 12.67 -12.30
N GLU A 151 17.50 11.91 -13.05
CA GLU A 151 17.02 11.05 -14.14
C GLU A 151 15.97 10.05 -13.64
N ARG A 152 16.22 9.42 -12.49
CA ARG A 152 15.27 8.47 -11.89
C ARG A 152 14.00 9.15 -11.37
N ALA A 153 14.10 10.35 -10.83
CA ALA A 153 12.92 11.11 -10.40
C ALA A 153 12.01 11.45 -11.59
N LEU A 154 12.58 11.91 -12.70
CA LEU A 154 11.81 12.20 -13.93
C LEU A 154 11.18 10.93 -14.51
N GLU A 155 11.90 9.80 -14.53
CA GLU A 155 11.36 8.51 -14.97
C GLU A 155 10.14 8.09 -14.13
N LEU A 156 10.21 8.26 -12.80
CA LEU A 156 9.09 7.96 -11.92
C LEU A 156 7.91 8.92 -12.11
N LEU A 157 8.19 10.21 -12.34
CA LEU A 157 7.15 11.22 -12.61
C LEU A 157 6.43 10.96 -13.94
N SER A 158 7.13 10.45 -14.96
CA SER A 158 6.54 10.18 -16.29
C SER A 158 5.47 9.09 -16.27
N ILE A 159 5.41 8.26 -15.21
CA ILE A 159 4.35 7.26 -15.05
C ILE A 159 2.97 7.93 -14.95
N PHE A 160 2.94 9.11 -14.32
CA PHE A 160 1.76 9.93 -14.09
C PHE A 160 1.73 11.21 -14.95
N GLU A 161 2.56 11.27 -15.99
CA GLU A 161 2.66 12.42 -16.88
C GLU A 161 2.92 13.75 -16.11
N MET A 162 3.83 13.68 -15.12
CA MET A 162 4.13 14.79 -14.21
C MET A 162 5.55 15.35 -14.38
N GLU A 163 6.33 14.92 -15.35
CA GLU A 163 7.71 15.36 -15.58
C GLU A 163 7.83 16.86 -15.82
N ASP A 164 6.87 17.47 -16.53
CA ASP A 164 6.83 18.91 -16.77
C ASP A 164 6.56 19.73 -15.50
N LEU A 165 6.03 19.07 -14.46
CA LEU A 165 5.75 19.68 -13.15
C LEU A 165 6.94 19.57 -12.19
N ALA A 166 8.06 18.93 -12.59
CA ALA A 166 9.19 18.62 -11.73
C ALA A 166 9.70 19.80 -10.90
N ASN A 167 9.75 20.98 -11.51
CA ASN A 167 10.22 22.23 -10.88
C ASN A 167 9.14 23.02 -10.12
N HIS A 168 7.86 22.60 -10.17
CA HIS A 168 6.79 23.27 -9.45
C HIS A 168 6.83 22.92 -7.95
N GLN A 169 6.38 23.84 -7.11
CA GLN A 169 6.21 23.54 -5.68
C GLN A 169 5.09 22.52 -5.50
N ALA A 170 5.36 21.46 -4.71
CA ALA A 170 4.39 20.40 -4.48
C ALA A 170 3.07 20.90 -3.85
N GLY A 171 3.15 21.92 -2.98
CA GLY A 171 1.98 22.54 -2.35
C GLY A 171 1.11 23.37 -3.29
N SER A 172 1.60 23.76 -4.49
CA SER A 172 0.83 24.54 -5.49
C SER A 172 0.05 23.64 -6.45
N LEU A 173 0.26 22.33 -6.41
CA LEU A 173 -0.42 21.39 -7.29
C LEU A 173 -1.91 21.23 -6.92
N PRO A 174 -2.78 20.96 -7.90
CA PRO A 174 -4.13 20.48 -7.63
C PRO A 174 -4.12 19.21 -6.77
N TYR A 175 -5.18 18.99 -6.00
CA TYR A 175 -5.26 17.87 -5.04
C TYR A 175 -4.96 16.50 -5.67
N GLY A 176 -5.55 16.19 -6.83
CA GLY A 176 -5.30 14.93 -7.54
C GLY A 176 -3.84 14.75 -7.95
N ALA A 177 -3.17 15.84 -8.38
CA ALA A 177 -1.73 15.80 -8.69
C ALA A 177 -0.87 15.63 -7.44
N GLN A 178 -1.26 16.20 -6.30
CA GLN A 178 -0.57 15.94 -5.02
C GLN A 178 -0.68 14.48 -4.61
N ARG A 179 -1.85 13.84 -4.80
CA ARG A 179 -2.04 12.39 -4.55
C ARG A 179 -1.14 11.55 -5.44
N ARG A 180 -1.09 11.84 -6.74
CA ARG A 180 -0.18 11.16 -7.67
C ARG A 180 1.28 11.29 -7.24
N LEU A 181 1.70 12.49 -6.85
CA LEU A 181 3.06 12.73 -6.35
C LEU A 181 3.37 11.92 -5.06
N GLU A 182 2.40 11.77 -4.17
CA GLU A 182 2.58 10.95 -2.97
C GLU A 182 2.83 9.48 -3.33
N ILE A 183 2.12 8.95 -4.32
CA ILE A 183 2.35 7.58 -4.84
C ILE A 183 3.74 7.48 -5.50
N VAL A 184 4.11 8.44 -6.34
CA VAL A 184 5.45 8.49 -6.97
C VAL A 184 6.55 8.49 -5.91
N ARG A 185 6.40 9.29 -4.86
CA ARG A 185 7.37 9.32 -3.74
C ARG A 185 7.45 7.99 -3.01
N ALA A 186 6.33 7.31 -2.81
CA ALA A 186 6.32 5.97 -2.21
C ALA A 186 7.04 4.95 -3.11
N LEU A 187 6.82 4.99 -4.43
CA LEU A 187 7.51 4.14 -5.41
C LEU A 187 9.02 4.39 -5.44
N ALA A 188 9.46 5.63 -5.21
CA ALA A 188 10.88 5.97 -5.16
C ALA A 188 11.66 5.21 -4.07
N THR A 189 10.98 4.68 -3.05
CA THR A 189 11.62 3.80 -2.03
C THR A 189 11.89 2.39 -2.54
N ASN A 190 11.52 2.07 -3.79
CA ASN A 190 11.65 0.76 -4.43
C ASN A 190 10.98 -0.38 -3.63
N PRO A 191 9.66 -0.29 -3.37
CA PRO A 191 8.95 -1.27 -2.57
C PRO A 191 8.70 -2.58 -3.35
N SER A 192 8.50 -3.67 -2.61
CA SER A 192 7.88 -4.91 -3.12
C SER A 192 6.38 -4.95 -2.85
N LEU A 193 5.91 -4.17 -1.86
CA LEU A 193 4.50 -4.01 -1.50
C LEU A 193 4.19 -2.52 -1.31
N LEU A 194 3.23 -2.02 -2.08
CA LEU A 194 2.72 -0.65 -1.97
C LEU A 194 1.35 -0.68 -1.27
N LEU A 195 1.24 0.01 -0.14
CA LEU A 195 0.01 0.19 0.61
C LEU A 195 -0.62 1.54 0.27
N LEU A 196 -1.81 1.54 -0.29
CA LEU A 196 -2.57 2.74 -0.66
C LEU A 196 -3.76 2.94 0.30
N ASP A 197 -3.77 4.04 1.03
CA ASP A 197 -4.80 4.36 2.02
C ASP A 197 -5.76 5.40 1.43
N GLU A 198 -6.93 4.94 0.97
CA GLU A 198 -7.97 5.74 0.30
C GLU A 198 -7.41 6.61 -0.84
N PRO A 199 -6.75 5.98 -1.85
CA PRO A 199 -6.04 6.74 -2.88
C PRO A 199 -6.97 7.60 -3.77
N ALA A 200 -8.25 7.24 -3.91
CA ALA A 200 -9.23 7.97 -4.73
C ALA A 200 -10.03 9.02 -3.94
N ALA A 201 -9.74 9.20 -2.63
CA ALA A 201 -10.50 10.16 -1.82
C ALA A 201 -10.46 11.57 -2.43
N GLY A 202 -11.65 12.15 -2.67
CA GLY A 202 -11.80 13.50 -3.24
C GLY A 202 -11.59 13.61 -4.75
N MET A 203 -11.40 12.50 -5.45
CA MET A 203 -11.29 12.45 -6.92
C MET A 203 -12.67 12.36 -7.58
N ASN A 204 -12.79 12.93 -8.78
CA ASN A 204 -13.95 12.72 -9.63
C ASN A 204 -13.86 11.38 -10.37
N PRO A 205 -14.95 10.88 -11.01
CA PRO A 205 -14.94 9.56 -11.69
C PRO A 205 -13.87 9.43 -12.79
N SER A 206 -13.54 10.49 -13.51
CA SER A 206 -12.49 10.45 -14.53
C SER A 206 -11.10 10.31 -13.91
N GLU A 207 -10.82 11.06 -12.84
CA GLU A 207 -9.57 10.97 -12.09
C GLU A 207 -9.42 9.59 -11.43
N THR A 208 -10.52 9.02 -10.93
CA THR A 208 -10.51 7.65 -10.36
C THR A 208 -10.20 6.62 -11.44
N ALA A 209 -10.75 6.73 -12.64
CA ALA A 209 -10.46 5.82 -13.75
C ALA A 209 -8.98 5.92 -14.17
N GLU A 210 -8.44 7.13 -14.28
CA GLU A 210 -7.01 7.35 -14.56
C GLU A 210 -6.12 6.75 -13.46
N LEU A 211 -6.49 6.94 -12.19
CA LEU A 211 -5.77 6.33 -11.06
C LEU A 211 -5.76 4.81 -11.14
N MET A 212 -6.88 4.18 -11.49
CA MET A 212 -6.98 2.73 -11.66
C MET A 212 -5.99 2.22 -12.72
N GLU A 213 -5.91 2.87 -13.88
CA GLU A 213 -4.95 2.52 -14.93
C GLU A 213 -3.50 2.72 -14.46
N ASN A 214 -3.22 3.80 -13.75
CA ASN A 214 -1.90 4.07 -13.20
C ASN A 214 -1.49 3.02 -12.15
N ILE A 215 -2.40 2.56 -11.29
CA ILE A 215 -2.12 1.47 -10.32
C ILE A 215 -1.77 0.17 -11.04
N ARG A 216 -2.51 -0.20 -12.10
CA ARG A 216 -2.18 -1.37 -12.92
C ARG A 216 -0.82 -1.23 -13.60
N LYS A 217 -0.55 -0.07 -14.22
CA LYS A 217 0.73 0.24 -14.85
C LYS A 217 1.90 0.14 -13.86
N ILE A 218 1.73 0.66 -12.65
CA ILE A 218 2.72 0.55 -11.56
C ILE A 218 2.99 -0.91 -11.22
N ARG A 219 1.95 -1.69 -10.92
CA ARG A 219 2.07 -3.11 -10.61
C ARG A 219 2.86 -3.84 -11.70
N ASP A 220 2.49 -3.64 -12.97
CA ASP A 220 3.07 -4.36 -14.09
C ASP A 220 4.50 -3.89 -14.41
N THR A 221 4.76 -2.58 -14.33
CA THR A 221 6.09 -2.02 -14.63
C THR A 221 7.11 -2.37 -13.56
N PHE A 222 6.74 -2.25 -12.28
CA PHE A 222 7.66 -2.50 -11.17
C PHE A 222 7.60 -3.92 -10.62
N GLN A 223 6.67 -4.75 -11.12
CA GLN A 223 6.46 -6.12 -10.65
C GLN A 223 6.28 -6.18 -9.12
N ILE A 224 5.48 -5.26 -8.59
CA ILE A 224 5.17 -5.14 -7.16
C ILE A 224 3.72 -5.55 -6.87
N ALA A 225 3.48 -5.93 -5.62
CA ALA A 225 2.12 -6.07 -5.12
C ALA A 225 1.57 -4.73 -4.65
N VAL A 226 0.25 -4.58 -4.74
CA VAL A 226 -0.47 -3.42 -4.22
C VAL A 226 -1.57 -3.88 -3.27
N MET A 227 -1.64 -3.31 -2.10
CA MET A 227 -2.77 -3.49 -1.19
C MET A 227 -3.42 -2.13 -0.95
N LEU A 228 -4.73 -2.04 -1.11
CA LEU A 228 -5.44 -0.78 -0.95
C LEU A 228 -6.59 -0.89 0.04
N ILE A 229 -6.80 0.18 0.80
CA ILE A 229 -8.04 0.44 1.56
C ILE A 229 -8.83 1.44 0.75
N GLU A 230 -10.10 1.13 0.46
CA GLU A 230 -10.98 2.00 -0.29
C GLU A 230 -12.44 1.85 0.15
N HIS A 231 -13.20 2.90 -0.08
CA HIS A 231 -14.66 2.95 0.11
C HIS A 231 -15.39 3.02 -1.24
N ASP A 232 -14.71 3.42 -2.31
CA ASP A 232 -15.26 3.39 -3.67
C ASP A 232 -15.25 1.95 -4.18
N MET A 233 -16.44 1.34 -4.15
CA MET A 233 -16.60 -0.05 -4.61
C MET A 233 -16.35 -0.21 -6.11
N ASN A 234 -16.56 0.84 -6.94
CA ASN A 234 -16.26 0.76 -8.37
C ASN A 234 -14.75 0.61 -8.60
N LEU A 235 -13.94 1.36 -7.84
CA LEU A 235 -12.48 1.20 -7.88
C LEU A 235 -12.08 -0.20 -7.42
N VAL A 236 -12.55 -0.62 -6.24
CA VAL A 236 -12.18 -1.92 -5.64
C VAL A 236 -12.54 -3.06 -6.60
N MET A 237 -13.79 -3.12 -7.07
CA MET A 237 -14.26 -4.18 -7.98
C MET A 237 -13.59 -4.10 -9.35
N GLY A 238 -13.15 -2.90 -9.75
CA GLY A 238 -12.54 -2.69 -11.06
C GLY A 238 -11.08 -3.08 -11.17
N ILE A 239 -10.30 -3.05 -10.08
CA ILE A 239 -8.86 -3.31 -10.15
C ILE A 239 -8.34 -4.42 -9.25
N CYS A 240 -9.05 -4.75 -8.15
CA CYS A 240 -8.57 -5.79 -7.25
C CYS A 240 -8.78 -7.18 -7.85
N GLU A 241 -7.78 -8.02 -7.71
CA GLU A 241 -7.82 -9.42 -8.08
C GLU A 241 -8.34 -10.28 -6.92
N GLY A 242 -8.11 -9.81 -5.69
CA GLY A 242 -8.63 -10.38 -4.47
C GLY A 242 -9.06 -9.31 -3.48
N ILE A 243 -10.06 -9.62 -2.66
CA ILE A 243 -10.61 -8.71 -1.65
C ILE A 243 -10.72 -9.44 -0.31
N ALA A 244 -10.17 -8.84 0.74
CA ALA A 244 -10.43 -9.24 2.12
C ALA A 244 -11.41 -8.27 2.76
N VAL A 245 -12.46 -8.80 3.38
CA VAL A 245 -13.48 -8.01 4.08
C VAL A 245 -13.24 -8.10 5.57
N LEU A 246 -12.98 -6.96 6.19
CA LEU A 246 -12.76 -6.84 7.62
C LEU A 246 -14.01 -6.32 8.32
N ASN A 247 -14.39 -6.95 9.42
CA ASN A 247 -15.45 -6.49 10.30
C ASN A 247 -15.06 -6.76 11.76
N TYR A 248 -15.19 -5.76 12.63
CA TYR A 248 -14.79 -5.84 14.04
C TYR A 248 -13.43 -6.51 14.28
N GLY A 249 -12.44 -6.14 13.49
CA GLY A 249 -11.06 -6.64 13.60
C GLY A 249 -10.81 -8.03 13.01
N LYS A 250 -11.81 -8.71 12.46
CA LYS A 250 -11.71 -10.06 11.88
C LYS A 250 -12.00 -10.06 10.39
N ILE A 251 -11.30 -10.91 9.64
CA ILE A 251 -11.66 -11.18 8.25
C ILE A 251 -12.93 -12.05 8.26
N ILE A 252 -14.01 -11.54 7.66
CA ILE A 252 -15.28 -12.26 7.52
C ILE A 252 -15.43 -12.93 6.16
N ALA A 253 -14.72 -12.45 5.14
CA ALA A 253 -14.71 -13.04 3.81
C ALA A 253 -13.40 -12.71 3.08
N LYS A 254 -12.97 -13.61 2.19
CA LYS A 254 -11.90 -13.41 1.20
C LYS A 254 -12.33 -14.04 -0.12
N GLY A 255 -12.01 -13.41 -1.22
CA GLY A 255 -12.34 -13.94 -2.55
C GLY A 255 -12.14 -12.93 -3.64
N THR A 256 -12.54 -13.31 -4.84
CA THR A 256 -12.61 -12.43 -6.01
C THR A 256 -13.67 -11.34 -5.82
N PRO A 257 -13.62 -10.24 -6.59
CA PRO A 257 -14.65 -9.21 -6.54
C PRO A 257 -16.08 -9.78 -6.71
N GLU A 258 -16.26 -10.72 -7.61
CA GLU A 258 -17.57 -11.36 -7.86
C GLU A 258 -18.07 -12.17 -6.66
N GLU A 259 -17.19 -12.95 -6.01
CA GLU A 259 -17.52 -13.72 -4.81
C GLU A 259 -17.88 -12.81 -3.64
N ILE A 260 -17.14 -11.72 -3.46
CA ILE A 260 -17.37 -10.76 -2.37
C ILE A 260 -18.68 -10.00 -2.57
N GLN A 261 -19.00 -9.58 -3.80
CA GLN A 261 -20.22 -8.86 -4.12
C GLN A 261 -21.49 -9.69 -3.80
N ASN A 262 -21.41 -11.00 -3.96
CA ASN A 262 -22.53 -11.93 -3.75
C ASN A 262 -22.51 -12.59 -2.37
N ASN A 263 -21.56 -12.26 -1.50
CA ASN A 263 -21.43 -12.90 -0.18
C ASN A 263 -22.44 -12.36 0.82
N PRO A 264 -23.35 -13.20 1.39
CA PRO A 264 -24.38 -12.76 2.32
C PRO A 264 -23.82 -12.10 3.60
N GLN A 265 -22.68 -12.60 4.13
CA GLN A 265 -22.05 -12.03 5.32
C GLN A 265 -21.51 -10.63 5.06
N VAL A 266 -20.99 -10.39 3.85
CA VAL A 266 -20.51 -9.08 3.44
C VAL A 266 -21.67 -8.10 3.31
N ILE A 267 -22.76 -8.53 2.64
CA ILE A 267 -23.96 -7.73 2.46
C ILE A 267 -24.54 -7.34 3.83
N GLU A 268 -24.66 -8.29 4.76
CA GLU A 268 -25.15 -8.04 6.12
C GLU A 268 -24.26 -7.05 6.89
N ALA A 269 -22.93 -7.20 6.80
CA ALA A 269 -21.98 -6.31 7.48
C ALA A 269 -22.10 -4.84 7.02
N TYR A 270 -22.48 -4.60 5.77
CA TYR A 270 -22.69 -3.25 5.23
C TYR A 270 -24.11 -2.73 5.46
N LEU A 271 -25.14 -3.59 5.36
CA LEU A 271 -26.55 -3.21 5.53
C LEU A 271 -26.99 -3.15 7.00
N GLY A 272 -26.37 -3.93 7.88
CA GLY A 272 -26.69 -3.96 9.32
C GLY A 272 -26.52 -2.62 10.01
N LYS A 273 -25.59 -1.78 9.54
CA LYS A 273 -25.40 -0.40 10.02
C LYS A 273 -26.50 0.58 9.61
N GLN A 274 -27.24 0.33 8.52
CA GLN A 274 -28.34 1.21 8.12
C GLN A 274 -29.57 1.13 9.04
N LYS A 275 -29.68 0.06 9.86
CA LYS A 275 -30.78 -0.08 10.82
C LYS A 275 -30.49 0.53 12.19
N GLU A 276 -29.20 0.72 12.55
CA GLU A 276 -28.82 1.30 13.84
C GLU A 276 -28.74 2.83 13.83
N ASP A 277 -28.48 3.44 12.65
CA ASP A 277 -28.42 4.91 12.50
C ASP A 277 -29.81 5.55 12.26
N GLY A 278 -30.91 4.78 12.31
CA GLY A 278 -32.30 5.20 12.07
C GLY A 278 -33.25 5.06 13.25
N GLN A 279 -32.77 4.88 14.50
CA GLN A 279 -33.60 4.89 15.71
C GLN A 279 -33.17 5.96 16.68
#